data_4b359e8ba80817b527abbc0d74f3abd4
#
_entry.id   4b359e8ba80817b527abbc0d74f3abd4
#
_cell.length_a   1.000
_cell.length_b   1.000
_cell.length_c   1.000
_cell.angle_alpha   90.00
_cell.angle_beta   90.00
_cell.angle_gamma   90.00
#
_symmetry.space_group_name_H-M   'P 1'
#
loop_
_entity.id
_entity.type
_entity.pdbx_description
1 polymer ?
#
loop_
_entity_poly.entity_id
_entity_poly.type
_entity_poly.pdbx_seq_one_letter_code
_entity_poly.pdbx_strand_id
1 'polypeptide(L)'
;MSITNLLNIKYPIIQGAMAQIAKAPLVAAVSNAGGLGIIASGGMTADMLREEIQKTKALTDKPFGVNLMLMMTNIAELTEVIIEEKVGIVTTGAGTPKTFMPIWKEAGIIVIPVVPSVMIAKRMEKMGADAVIAEGTEAGGHVGETTTMALLPQIVDAVTIPVIGAGGIADGRGIVAALALG
;
A
#
# COMPACT_ATOMS: atom_id res chain seq x y z
N MET A 1 -4.15 -9.60 13.92
CA MET A 1 -4.73 -10.16 12.66
C MET A 1 -3.58 -10.29 11.67
N SER A 2 -3.46 -11.41 10.91
CA SER A 2 -2.41 -11.53 9.89
C SER A 2 -2.72 -10.67 8.68
N ILE A 3 -1.68 -10.19 7.97
CA ILE A 3 -1.85 -9.39 6.75
C ILE A 3 -2.56 -10.19 5.64
N THR A 4 -2.35 -11.50 5.56
CA THR A 4 -3.02 -12.36 4.58
C THR A 4 -4.53 -12.44 4.82
N ASN A 5 -4.95 -12.51 6.08
CA ASN A 5 -6.37 -12.48 6.44
C ASN A 5 -7.00 -11.10 6.20
N LEU A 6 -6.28 -10.02 6.56
CA LEU A 6 -6.74 -8.65 6.35
C LEU A 6 -7.01 -8.37 4.87
N LEU A 7 -6.09 -8.78 3.99
CA LEU A 7 -6.13 -8.46 2.56
C LEU A 7 -6.78 -9.57 1.71
N ASN A 8 -7.18 -10.70 2.32
CA ASN A 8 -7.71 -11.87 1.61
C ASN A 8 -6.78 -12.37 0.48
N ILE A 9 -5.48 -12.48 0.78
CA ILE A 9 -4.43 -12.95 -0.13
C ILE A 9 -3.81 -14.25 0.38
N LYS A 10 -3.21 -15.03 -0.53
CA LYS A 10 -2.60 -16.33 -0.20
C LYS A 10 -1.22 -16.18 0.44
N TYR A 11 -0.42 -15.28 -0.09
CA TYR A 11 0.96 -15.05 0.35
C TYR A 11 1.12 -13.63 0.90
N PRO A 12 1.91 -13.43 1.98
CA PRO A 12 2.14 -12.09 2.55
C PRO A 12 3.13 -11.29 1.70
N ILE A 13 2.84 -11.20 0.39
CA ILE A 13 3.69 -10.52 -0.59
C ILE A 13 2.85 -9.46 -1.30
N ILE A 14 3.35 -8.23 -1.30
CA ILE A 14 2.70 -7.09 -1.92
C ILE A 14 3.66 -6.50 -2.95
N GLN A 15 3.20 -6.31 -4.17
CA GLN A 15 3.96 -5.57 -5.17
C GLN A 15 3.85 -4.07 -4.88
N GLY A 16 4.98 -3.44 -4.66
CA GLY A 16 5.05 -1.99 -4.43
C GLY A 16 4.56 -1.17 -5.64
N ALA A 17 3.94 -0.05 -5.38
CA ALA A 17 3.52 0.86 -6.42
C ALA A 17 4.74 1.51 -7.11
N MET A 18 4.85 1.32 -8.40
CA MET A 18 5.91 1.88 -9.24
C MET A 18 5.27 2.73 -10.34
N ALA A 19 5.45 4.05 -10.25
CA ALA A 19 4.89 4.99 -11.21
C ALA A 19 5.26 4.58 -12.66
N GLN A 20 4.29 4.65 -13.57
CA GLN A 20 4.39 4.22 -14.97
C GLN A 20 4.58 2.71 -15.22
N ILE A 21 4.91 1.90 -14.22
CA ILE A 21 5.20 0.46 -14.33
C ILE A 21 4.06 -0.39 -13.78
N ALA A 22 3.60 -0.09 -12.56
CA ALA A 22 2.55 -0.85 -11.88
C ALA A 22 1.16 -0.53 -12.44
N LYS A 23 0.89 -1.08 -13.62
CA LYS A 23 -0.37 -0.99 -14.37
C LYS A 23 -1.10 -2.33 -14.36
N ALA A 24 -2.30 -2.37 -14.91
CA ALA A 24 -3.22 -3.51 -14.89
C ALA A 24 -2.57 -4.88 -15.17
N PRO A 25 -1.70 -5.07 -16.19
CA PRO A 25 -1.12 -6.39 -16.44
C PRO A 25 -0.24 -6.91 -15.29
N LEU A 26 0.62 -6.07 -14.73
CA LEU A 26 1.48 -6.44 -13.60
C LEU A 26 0.64 -6.68 -12.33
N VAL A 27 -0.27 -5.77 -12.04
CA VAL A 27 -1.14 -5.83 -10.86
C VAL A 27 -1.97 -7.12 -10.87
N ALA A 28 -2.60 -7.42 -11.99
CA ALA A 28 -3.39 -8.65 -12.14
C ALA A 28 -2.52 -9.91 -12.05
N ALA A 29 -1.33 -9.92 -12.64
CA ALA A 29 -0.42 -11.07 -12.56
C ALA A 29 -0.01 -11.37 -11.12
N VAL A 30 0.33 -10.35 -10.33
CA VAL A 30 0.67 -10.51 -8.90
C VAL A 30 -0.52 -11.01 -8.09
N SER A 31 -1.70 -10.42 -8.30
CA SER A 31 -2.93 -10.83 -7.62
C SER A 31 -3.31 -12.27 -7.95
N ASN A 32 -3.25 -12.68 -9.22
CA ASN A 32 -3.50 -14.04 -9.68
C ASN A 32 -2.49 -15.05 -9.12
N ALA A 33 -1.25 -14.62 -8.88
CA ALA A 33 -0.24 -15.45 -8.22
C ALA A 33 -0.48 -15.63 -6.71
N GLY A 34 -1.41 -14.88 -6.12
CA GLY A 34 -1.81 -14.97 -4.70
C GLY A 34 -1.18 -13.94 -3.78
N GLY A 35 -0.48 -12.94 -4.32
CA GLY A 35 -0.05 -11.73 -3.62
C GLY A 35 -1.07 -10.61 -3.74
N LEU A 36 -0.66 -9.37 -3.45
CA LEU A 36 -1.44 -8.17 -3.68
C LEU A 36 -0.76 -7.28 -4.71
N GLY A 37 -1.38 -7.11 -5.87
CA GLY A 37 -0.98 -6.12 -6.86
C GLY A 37 -1.50 -4.72 -6.49
N ILE A 38 -0.70 -3.69 -6.71
CA ILE A 38 -1.05 -2.29 -6.41
C ILE A 38 -0.91 -1.43 -7.66
N ILE A 39 -2.00 -0.83 -8.13
CA ILE A 39 -1.97 0.17 -9.20
C ILE A 39 -1.28 1.43 -8.68
N ALA A 40 -0.30 1.94 -9.42
CA ALA A 40 0.36 3.20 -9.11
C ALA A 40 -0.35 4.37 -9.79
N SER A 41 -1.13 5.14 -9.04
CA SER A 41 -1.91 6.25 -9.62
C SER A 41 -1.11 7.56 -9.80
N GLY A 42 0.16 7.59 -9.41
CA GLY A 42 1.00 8.78 -9.55
C GLY A 42 1.06 9.30 -10.99
N GLY A 43 0.60 10.54 -11.19
CA GLY A 43 0.51 11.18 -12.50
C GLY A 43 -0.74 10.83 -13.34
N MET A 44 -1.68 10.05 -12.81
CA MET A 44 -2.93 9.72 -13.49
C MET A 44 -4.00 10.78 -13.25
N THR A 45 -4.85 11.00 -14.25
CA THR A 45 -6.15 11.66 -14.09
C THR A 45 -7.17 10.66 -13.55
N ALA A 46 -8.35 11.14 -13.15
CA ALA A 46 -9.46 10.29 -12.72
C ALA A 46 -9.85 9.25 -13.79
N ASP A 47 -9.97 9.68 -15.05
CA ASP A 47 -10.33 8.79 -16.16
C ASP A 47 -9.24 7.72 -16.40
N MET A 48 -7.98 8.09 -16.37
CA MET A 48 -6.86 7.14 -16.49
C MET A 48 -6.87 6.09 -15.38
N LEU A 49 -7.13 6.51 -14.13
CA LEU A 49 -7.22 5.58 -13.02
C LEU A 49 -8.41 4.64 -13.18
N ARG A 50 -9.58 5.16 -13.55
CA ARG A 50 -10.78 4.37 -13.83
C ARG A 50 -10.52 3.29 -14.89
N GLU A 51 -9.89 3.68 -15.99
CA GLU A 51 -9.52 2.77 -17.07
C GLU A 51 -8.58 1.66 -16.58
N GLU A 52 -7.55 2.00 -15.80
CA GLU A 52 -6.63 0.99 -15.24
C GLU A 52 -7.30 0.05 -14.24
N ILE A 53 -8.22 0.55 -13.40
CA ILE A 53 -9.02 -0.29 -12.50
C ILE A 53 -9.89 -1.26 -13.29
N GLN A 54 -10.59 -0.79 -14.32
CA GLN A 54 -11.46 -1.63 -15.15
C GLN A 54 -10.66 -2.68 -15.94
N LYS A 55 -9.49 -2.32 -16.48
CA LYS A 55 -8.57 -3.28 -17.09
C LYS A 55 -8.09 -4.33 -16.09
N THR A 56 -7.78 -3.92 -14.86
CA THR A 56 -7.35 -4.86 -13.81
C THR A 56 -8.47 -5.84 -13.47
N LYS A 57 -9.70 -5.36 -13.28
CA LYS A 57 -10.88 -6.21 -13.03
C LYS A 57 -11.19 -7.18 -14.17
N ALA A 58 -10.89 -6.81 -15.41
CA ALA A 58 -11.03 -7.70 -16.55
C ALA A 58 -9.98 -8.83 -16.58
N LEU A 59 -8.85 -8.66 -15.90
CA LEU A 59 -7.72 -9.61 -15.88
C LEU A 59 -7.66 -10.46 -14.60
N THR A 60 -8.37 -10.09 -13.54
CA THR A 60 -8.36 -10.80 -12.25
C THR A 60 -9.64 -10.60 -11.47
N ASP A 61 -10.08 -11.65 -10.76
CA ASP A 61 -11.12 -11.64 -9.73
C ASP A 61 -10.54 -11.53 -8.31
N LYS A 62 -9.21 -11.46 -8.18
CA LYS A 62 -8.49 -11.42 -6.92
C LYS A 62 -8.36 -10.00 -6.39
N PRO A 63 -8.11 -9.84 -5.06
CA PRO A 63 -7.88 -8.53 -4.46
C PRO A 63 -6.70 -7.80 -5.12
N PHE A 64 -6.87 -6.50 -5.32
CA PHE A 64 -5.82 -5.58 -5.69
C PHE A 64 -6.08 -4.21 -5.02
N GLY A 65 -5.07 -3.38 -4.97
CA GLY A 65 -5.16 -2.05 -4.38
C GLY A 65 -4.78 -0.93 -5.34
N VAL A 66 -4.95 0.30 -4.87
CA VAL A 66 -4.49 1.53 -5.54
C VAL A 66 -3.60 2.29 -4.57
N ASN A 67 -2.46 2.76 -5.06
CA ASN A 67 -1.59 3.67 -4.31
C ASN A 67 -1.89 5.12 -4.68
N LEU A 68 -2.09 5.96 -3.67
CA LEU A 68 -2.26 7.41 -3.80
C LEU A 68 -1.02 8.14 -3.30
N MET A 69 -0.45 8.99 -4.12
CA MET A 69 0.63 9.91 -3.75
C MET A 69 0.01 11.22 -3.28
N LEU A 70 -0.10 11.41 -1.96
CA LEU A 70 -0.94 12.44 -1.34
C LEU A 70 -0.49 13.89 -1.56
N MET A 71 0.68 14.11 -2.15
CA MET A 71 1.12 15.44 -2.59
C MET A 71 0.48 15.89 -3.92
N MET A 72 -0.22 15.00 -4.64
CA MET A 72 -0.93 15.38 -5.86
C MET A 72 -2.17 16.21 -5.58
N THR A 73 -2.53 17.09 -6.51
CA THR A 73 -3.65 18.02 -6.35
C THR A 73 -5.02 17.40 -6.60
N ASN A 74 -5.09 16.28 -7.32
CA ASN A 74 -6.34 15.62 -7.74
C ASN A 74 -6.74 14.42 -6.87
N ILE A 75 -6.25 14.31 -5.63
CA ILE A 75 -6.55 13.18 -4.74
C ILE A 75 -8.05 13.02 -4.47
N ALA A 76 -8.80 14.10 -4.42
CA ALA A 76 -10.26 14.04 -4.24
C ALA A 76 -10.93 13.28 -5.40
N GLU A 77 -10.62 13.65 -6.63
CA GLU A 77 -11.13 13.00 -7.84
C GLU A 77 -10.74 11.52 -7.92
N LEU A 78 -9.46 11.20 -7.60
CA LEU A 78 -9.00 9.81 -7.56
C LEU A 78 -9.71 9.01 -6.45
N THR A 79 -10.02 9.63 -5.31
CA THR A 79 -10.77 9.01 -4.21
C THR A 79 -12.20 8.67 -4.65
N GLU A 80 -12.88 9.56 -5.36
CA GLU A 80 -14.22 9.31 -5.92
C GLU A 80 -14.19 8.09 -6.86
N VAL A 81 -13.23 8.02 -7.78
CA VAL A 81 -13.06 6.87 -8.68
C VAL A 81 -12.85 5.57 -7.90
N ILE A 82 -12.00 5.56 -6.88
CA ILE A 82 -11.73 4.38 -6.06
C ILE A 82 -13.01 3.87 -5.39
N ILE A 83 -13.84 4.76 -4.88
CA ILE A 83 -15.11 4.42 -4.21
C ILE A 83 -16.13 3.90 -5.23
N GLU A 84 -16.33 4.61 -6.34
CA GLU A 84 -17.26 4.24 -7.41
C GLU A 84 -16.91 2.88 -8.01
N GLU A 85 -15.62 2.66 -8.25
CA GLU A 85 -15.09 1.39 -8.76
C GLU A 85 -14.94 0.32 -7.66
N LYS A 86 -15.35 0.58 -6.42
CA LYS A 86 -15.34 -0.38 -5.30
C LYS A 86 -13.97 -1.04 -5.09
N VAL A 87 -12.89 -0.28 -5.17
CA VAL A 87 -11.56 -0.77 -4.82
C VAL A 87 -11.46 -0.84 -3.30
N GLY A 88 -11.21 -2.01 -2.76
CA GLY A 88 -11.24 -2.26 -1.31
C GLY A 88 -9.95 -1.93 -0.57
N ILE A 89 -8.86 -1.60 -1.25
CA ILE A 89 -7.53 -1.40 -0.61
C ILE A 89 -6.85 -0.16 -1.18
N VAL A 90 -6.44 0.74 -0.29
CA VAL A 90 -5.66 1.93 -0.63
C VAL A 90 -4.35 1.94 0.14
N THR A 91 -3.23 2.08 -0.56
CA THR A 91 -1.95 2.45 0.05
C THR A 91 -1.68 3.93 -0.20
N THR A 92 -0.95 4.58 0.70
CA THR A 92 -0.64 6.01 0.53
C THR A 92 0.82 6.30 0.81
N GLY A 93 1.39 7.22 0.04
CA GLY A 93 2.74 7.74 0.24
C GLY A 93 2.80 9.25 0.04
N ALA A 94 3.94 9.85 0.36
CA ALA A 94 4.25 11.26 0.14
C ALA A 94 3.17 12.23 0.66
N GLY A 95 2.84 12.13 1.96
CA GLY A 95 1.86 13.03 2.59
C GLY A 95 1.12 12.39 3.77
N THR A 96 0.09 13.08 4.23
CA THR A 96 -0.76 12.59 5.33
C THR A 96 -2.18 12.30 4.83
N PRO A 97 -2.74 11.11 5.13
CA PRO A 97 -4.10 10.75 4.72
C PRO A 97 -5.21 11.42 5.56
N LYS A 98 -4.87 12.37 6.45
CA LYS A 98 -5.79 12.94 7.46
C LYS A 98 -7.14 13.35 6.89
N THR A 99 -7.16 14.03 5.75
CA THR A 99 -8.38 14.55 5.14
C THR A 99 -9.25 13.44 4.54
N PHE A 100 -8.63 12.41 3.98
CA PHE A 100 -9.31 11.35 3.24
C PHE A 100 -9.58 10.09 4.09
N MET A 101 -8.86 9.91 5.19
CA MET A 101 -9.02 8.74 6.05
C MET A 101 -10.48 8.49 6.47
N PRO A 102 -11.26 9.48 6.96
CA PRO A 102 -12.66 9.26 7.32
C PRO A 102 -13.51 8.79 6.13
N ILE A 103 -13.28 9.38 4.96
CA ILE A 103 -14.02 9.06 3.72
C ILE A 103 -13.77 7.61 3.30
N TRP A 104 -12.50 7.19 3.30
CA TRP A 104 -12.14 5.80 2.95
C TRP A 104 -12.65 4.79 3.98
N LYS A 105 -12.60 5.14 5.27
CA LYS A 105 -13.12 4.25 6.32
C LYS A 105 -14.64 4.11 6.25
N GLU A 106 -15.37 5.16 5.98
CA GLU A 106 -16.82 5.13 5.74
C GLU A 106 -17.19 4.26 4.52
N ALA A 107 -16.36 4.31 3.47
CA ALA A 107 -16.50 3.45 2.29
C ALA A 107 -16.07 1.98 2.52
N GLY A 108 -15.60 1.61 3.71
CA GLY A 108 -15.13 0.26 4.04
C GLY A 108 -13.78 -0.09 3.42
N ILE A 109 -12.99 0.90 3.01
CA ILE A 109 -11.69 0.69 2.38
C ILE A 109 -10.62 0.39 3.45
N ILE A 110 -9.79 -0.61 3.19
CA ILE A 110 -8.58 -0.91 3.96
C ILE A 110 -7.50 0.10 3.59
N VAL A 111 -7.00 0.85 4.58
CA VAL A 111 -6.03 1.93 4.35
C VAL A 111 -4.68 1.58 4.95
N ILE A 112 -3.63 1.57 4.11
CA ILE A 112 -2.28 1.14 4.48
C ILE A 112 -1.26 2.22 4.10
N PRO A 113 -0.97 3.19 4.99
CA PRO A 113 0.01 4.24 4.73
C PRO A 113 1.45 3.73 4.74
N VAL A 114 2.28 4.29 3.87
CA VAL A 114 3.74 4.15 3.94
C VAL A 114 4.28 5.07 5.03
N VAL A 115 5.14 4.53 5.88
CA VAL A 115 5.68 5.23 7.04
C VAL A 115 7.20 5.10 7.14
N PRO A 116 7.95 6.20 7.29
CA PRO A 116 9.40 6.20 7.38
C PRO A 116 9.94 6.18 8.82
N SER A 117 9.08 6.18 9.84
CA SER A 117 9.49 6.26 11.25
C SER A 117 8.42 5.76 12.22
N VAL A 118 8.86 5.39 13.42
CA VAL A 118 7.99 5.00 14.55
C VAL A 118 6.95 6.07 14.88
N MET A 119 7.35 7.32 14.89
CA MET A 119 6.43 8.43 15.20
C MET A 119 5.28 8.51 14.20
N ILE A 120 5.59 8.37 12.91
CA ILE A 120 4.57 8.41 11.86
C ILE A 120 3.72 7.14 11.90
N ALA A 121 4.29 5.96 12.15
CA ALA A 121 3.53 4.71 12.30
C ALA A 121 2.46 4.82 13.40
N LYS A 122 2.85 5.26 14.61
CA LYS A 122 1.91 5.51 15.72
C LYS A 122 0.83 6.53 15.38
N ARG A 123 1.18 7.56 14.61
CA ARG A 123 0.21 8.56 14.15
C ARG A 123 -0.79 7.97 13.17
N MET A 124 -0.35 7.13 12.23
CA MET A 124 -1.24 6.47 11.26
C MET A 124 -2.18 5.48 11.94
N GLU A 125 -1.68 4.68 12.89
CA GLU A 125 -2.51 3.79 13.70
C GLU A 125 -3.60 4.57 14.45
N LYS A 126 -3.25 5.64 15.15
CA LYS A 126 -4.23 6.52 15.85
C LYS A 126 -5.24 7.16 14.90
N MET A 127 -4.89 7.33 13.65
CA MET A 127 -5.75 7.90 12.61
C MET A 127 -6.71 6.87 12.01
N GLY A 128 -6.55 5.58 12.32
CA GLY A 128 -7.42 4.50 11.88
C GLY A 128 -6.87 3.69 10.69
N ALA A 129 -5.57 3.73 10.45
CA ALA A 129 -4.93 2.83 9.48
C ALA A 129 -5.13 1.36 9.88
N ASP A 130 -5.37 0.49 8.90
CA ASP A 130 -5.58 -0.95 9.12
C ASP A 130 -4.27 -1.74 9.19
N ALA A 131 -3.23 -1.23 8.54
CA ALA A 131 -1.85 -1.70 8.56
C ALA A 131 -0.93 -0.54 8.19
N VAL A 132 0.38 -0.71 8.31
CA VAL A 132 1.37 0.26 7.81
C VAL A 132 2.45 -0.43 6.99
N ILE A 133 3.01 0.29 6.00
CA ILE A 133 4.20 -0.14 5.26
C ILE A 133 5.39 0.60 5.84
N ALA A 134 6.26 -0.12 6.56
CA ALA A 134 7.53 0.38 7.07
C ALA A 134 8.55 0.39 5.92
N GLU A 135 8.81 1.57 5.36
CA GLU A 135 9.67 1.72 4.19
C GLU A 135 11.04 2.29 4.57
N GLY A 136 12.07 1.47 4.41
CA GLY A 136 13.45 1.86 4.63
C GLY A 136 14.05 2.61 3.44
N THR A 137 15.21 3.24 3.66
CA THR A 137 15.93 4.06 2.68
C THR A 137 16.42 3.28 1.45
N GLU A 138 16.41 1.94 1.49
CA GLU A 138 16.76 1.08 0.36
C GLU A 138 15.63 0.97 -0.68
N ALA A 139 14.47 1.58 -0.42
CA ALA A 139 13.35 1.68 -1.36
C ALA A 139 13.62 2.74 -2.44
N GLY A 140 12.77 2.78 -3.45
CA GLY A 140 12.78 3.82 -4.48
C GLY A 140 11.80 4.96 -4.17
N GLY A 141 12.06 6.14 -4.72
CA GLY A 141 11.17 7.30 -4.58
C GLY A 141 11.50 8.21 -3.39
N HIS A 142 10.48 8.67 -2.69
CA HIS A 142 10.62 9.55 -1.52
C HIS A 142 10.72 8.70 -0.26
N VAL A 143 11.94 8.43 0.16
CA VAL A 143 12.25 7.54 1.30
C VAL A 143 12.68 8.31 2.55
N GLY A 144 12.58 7.66 3.71
CA GLY A 144 13.14 8.16 4.96
C GLY A 144 14.66 7.93 5.06
N GLU A 145 15.25 8.24 6.21
CA GLU A 145 16.70 8.14 6.45
C GLU A 145 17.12 6.82 7.12
N THR A 146 16.14 6.03 7.63
CA THR A 146 16.42 4.81 8.37
C THR A 146 16.40 3.59 7.44
N THR A 147 17.39 2.72 7.57
CA THR A 147 17.46 1.46 6.81
C THR A 147 16.37 0.49 7.23
N THR A 148 15.93 -0.39 6.31
CA THR A 148 14.85 -1.35 6.54
C THR A 148 15.10 -2.25 7.75
N MET A 149 16.30 -2.80 7.88
CA MET A 149 16.67 -3.70 8.99
C MET A 149 16.60 -3.01 10.36
N ALA A 150 16.87 -1.71 10.44
CA ALA A 150 16.79 -0.94 11.68
C ALA A 150 15.37 -0.44 11.94
N LEU A 151 14.61 -0.09 10.89
CA LEU A 151 13.28 0.51 10.99
C LEU A 151 12.21 -0.52 11.36
N LEU A 152 12.23 -1.67 10.70
CA LEU A 152 11.15 -2.65 10.77
C LEU A 152 10.88 -3.14 12.20
N PRO A 153 11.85 -3.64 12.99
CA PRO A 153 11.57 -4.11 14.34
C PRO A 153 11.09 -2.98 15.27
N GLN A 154 11.60 -1.75 15.09
CA GLN A 154 11.16 -0.61 15.89
C GLN A 154 9.70 -0.25 15.65
N ILE A 155 9.21 -0.37 14.40
CA ILE A 155 7.80 -0.11 14.09
C ILE A 155 6.94 -1.27 14.61
N VAL A 156 7.36 -2.52 14.41
CA VAL A 156 6.65 -3.70 14.92
C VAL A 156 6.43 -3.62 16.42
N ASP A 157 7.45 -3.25 17.19
CA ASP A 157 7.34 -3.09 18.66
C ASP A 157 6.46 -1.89 19.07
N ALA A 158 6.18 -0.97 18.17
CA ALA A 158 5.58 0.33 18.49
C ALA A 158 4.09 0.44 18.16
N VAL A 159 3.54 -0.43 17.30
CA VAL A 159 2.14 -0.43 16.86
C VAL A 159 1.49 -1.80 17.07
N THR A 160 0.16 -1.84 17.08
CA THR A 160 -0.60 -3.10 17.25
C THR A 160 -1.20 -3.61 15.95
N ILE A 161 -1.24 -2.78 14.92
CA ILE A 161 -1.70 -3.12 13.58
C ILE A 161 -0.60 -3.85 12.79
N PRO A 162 -0.94 -4.64 11.76
CA PRO A 162 0.05 -5.33 10.94
C PRO A 162 1.07 -4.37 10.30
N VAL A 163 2.33 -4.81 10.26
CA VAL A 163 3.44 -4.07 9.65
C VAL A 163 3.94 -4.84 8.42
N ILE A 164 4.13 -4.12 7.31
CA ILE A 164 4.65 -4.64 6.06
C ILE A 164 6.02 -4.04 5.85
N GLY A 165 7.05 -4.87 5.71
CA GLY A 165 8.40 -4.40 5.40
C GLY A 165 8.55 -4.03 3.93
N ALA A 166 9.17 -2.89 3.64
CA ALA A 166 9.49 -2.45 2.29
C ALA A 166 10.88 -1.79 2.24
N GLY A 167 11.57 -1.96 1.13
CA GLY A 167 12.93 -1.45 0.91
C GLY A 167 13.98 -2.56 0.95
N GLY A 168 14.67 -2.80 -0.17
CA GLY A 168 15.77 -3.75 -0.28
C GLY A 168 15.39 -5.24 -0.26
N ILE A 169 14.10 -5.59 -0.30
CA ILE A 169 13.63 -6.99 -0.30
C ILE A 169 13.61 -7.50 -1.75
N ALA A 170 14.71 -8.12 -2.19
CA ALA A 170 14.91 -8.51 -3.58
C ALA A 170 14.62 -9.99 -3.86
N ASP A 171 14.74 -10.87 -2.86
CA ASP A 171 14.53 -12.32 -3.01
C ASP A 171 13.99 -12.97 -1.71
N GLY A 172 13.87 -14.30 -1.72
CA GLY A 172 13.35 -15.06 -0.59
C GLY A 172 14.13 -14.90 0.72
N ARG A 173 15.42 -14.58 0.66
CA ARG A 173 16.24 -14.31 1.88
C ARG A 173 15.80 -13.02 2.54
N GLY A 174 15.52 -11.99 1.75
CA GLY A 174 14.96 -10.73 2.24
C GLY A 174 13.56 -10.90 2.85
N ILE A 175 12.72 -11.74 2.25
CA ILE A 175 11.39 -12.09 2.80
C ILE A 175 11.54 -12.78 4.17
N VAL A 176 12.44 -13.78 4.29
CA VAL A 176 12.70 -14.47 5.56
C VAL A 176 13.23 -13.50 6.61
N ALA A 177 14.13 -12.59 6.23
CA ALA A 177 14.66 -11.58 7.15
C ALA A 177 13.54 -10.64 7.65
N ALA A 178 12.67 -10.15 6.76
CA ALA A 178 11.55 -9.32 7.15
C ALA A 178 10.58 -10.03 8.11
N LEU A 179 10.24 -11.29 7.84
CA LEU A 179 9.40 -12.12 8.72
C LEU A 179 10.06 -12.41 10.08
N ALA A 180 11.39 -12.50 10.13
CA ALA A 180 12.13 -12.71 11.39
C ALA A 180 12.21 -11.46 12.26
N LEU A 181 12.01 -10.30 11.67
CA LEU A 181 11.98 -9.01 12.37
C LEU A 181 10.59 -8.64 12.92
N GLY A 182 9.58 -9.47 12.70
CA GLY A 182 8.20 -9.34 13.14
C GLY A 182 7.23 -9.19 11.99
#